data_055f0637f17e01f43a04d0ff6f179705
#
_entry.id   055f0637f17e01f43a04d0ff6f179705
#
_cell.length_a   1.000
_cell.length_b   1.000
_cell.length_c   1.000
_cell.angle_alpha   90.00
_cell.angle_beta   90.00
_cell.angle_gamma   90.00
#
_symmetry.space_group_name_H-M   'P 1'
#
loop_
_entity.id
_entity.type
_entity.pdbx_description
1 polymer ?
#
loop_
_entity_poly.entity_id
_entity_poly.type
_entity_poly.pdbx_seq_one_letter_code
_entity_poly.pdbx_strand_id
1 'polypeptide(L)'
;YVGRGTASDYEGLNVRGKLVLADINQRDEWWINYPVYQAYLKGAVGLIAVQTQGYAEIDPRALNAQDIAGPEYAPAFSLSRQDASYLKELLCPEDPAVSHPSSVAVELNASSWVERNRPAYNITGYLPGTAASEGDDRMILLSAHYDSYFDGFQDDNCAVSMTFGIIKALIDSGYQPRYTIAVC
;
A
#
# COMPACT_ATOMS: atom_id res chain seq x y z
N TYR A 1 -10.33 10.89 16.55
CA TYR A 1 -9.66 9.60 16.46
C TYR A 1 -10.69 8.49 16.38
N VAL A 2 -10.52 7.53 15.51
CA VAL A 2 -11.50 6.48 15.22
C VAL A 2 -10.89 5.07 15.31
N GLY A 3 -9.97 4.87 16.24
CA GLY A 3 -9.35 3.57 16.44
C GLY A 3 -8.71 3.03 15.14
N ARG A 4 -9.12 1.85 14.68
CA ARG A 4 -8.64 1.20 13.47
C ARG A 4 -9.39 1.63 12.19
N GLY A 5 -10.42 2.48 12.33
CA GLY A 5 -11.22 2.91 11.19
C GLY A 5 -12.15 1.83 10.64
N THR A 6 -12.46 0.81 11.40
CA THR A 6 -13.44 -0.22 11.05
C THR A 6 -14.87 0.30 11.21
N ALA A 7 -15.85 -0.38 10.65
CA ALA A 7 -17.25 0.06 10.73
C ALA A 7 -17.74 0.24 12.16
N SER A 8 -17.31 -0.62 13.08
CA SER A 8 -17.66 -0.58 14.50
C SER A 8 -17.00 0.58 15.26
N ASP A 9 -15.82 1.01 14.83
CA ASP A 9 -15.11 2.11 15.48
C ASP A 9 -15.83 3.46 15.33
N TYR A 10 -16.77 3.55 14.42
CA TYR A 10 -17.59 4.76 14.21
C TYR A 10 -18.89 4.75 15.01
N GLU A 11 -19.20 3.68 15.75
CA GLU A 11 -20.44 3.62 16.53
C GLU A 11 -20.47 4.73 17.60
N GLY A 12 -21.53 5.51 17.60
CA GLY A 12 -21.69 6.65 18.51
C GLY A 12 -20.89 7.91 18.13
N LEU A 13 -20.06 7.87 17.08
CA LEU A 13 -19.28 9.02 16.65
C LEU A 13 -19.97 9.79 15.52
N ASN A 14 -19.95 11.13 15.62
CA ASN A 14 -20.33 12.01 14.53
C ASN A 14 -19.07 12.58 13.88
N VAL A 15 -18.69 12.01 12.75
CA VAL A 15 -17.49 12.38 11.98
C VAL A 15 -17.80 13.19 10.72
N ARG A 16 -19.07 13.52 10.50
CA ARG A 16 -19.48 14.28 9.30
C ARG A 16 -18.74 15.62 9.22
N GLY A 17 -18.09 15.86 8.07
CA GLY A 17 -17.33 17.07 7.82
C GLY A 17 -16.00 17.17 8.58
N LYS A 18 -15.53 16.09 9.20
CA LYS A 18 -14.27 16.06 9.94
C LYS A 18 -13.23 15.21 9.20
N LEU A 19 -11.95 15.53 9.40
CA LEU A 19 -10.86 14.58 9.18
C LEU A 19 -10.87 13.56 10.30
N VAL A 20 -10.66 12.31 9.98
CA VAL A 20 -10.54 11.23 10.96
C VAL A 20 -9.11 10.69 10.97
N LEU A 21 -8.63 10.39 12.16
CA LEU A 21 -7.32 9.78 12.40
C LEU A 21 -7.55 8.31 12.77
N ALA A 22 -6.89 7.39 12.07
CA ALA A 22 -6.98 5.96 12.34
C ALA A 22 -5.62 5.28 12.41
N ASP A 23 -5.52 4.32 13.32
CA ASP A 23 -4.39 3.41 13.45
C ASP A 23 -4.58 2.21 12.52
N ILE A 24 -3.69 2.05 11.60
CA ILE A 24 -3.78 0.98 10.61
C ILE A 24 -2.83 -0.16 11.00
N ASN A 25 -3.37 -1.36 11.01
CA ASN A 25 -2.59 -2.58 11.05
C ASN A 25 -2.59 -3.20 9.65
N GLN A 26 -1.55 -2.99 8.91
CA GLN A 26 -1.46 -3.46 7.53
C GLN A 26 -1.57 -4.98 7.38
N ARG A 27 -1.24 -5.72 8.42
CA ARG A 27 -1.38 -7.18 8.41
C ARG A 27 -2.84 -7.63 8.40
N ASP A 28 -3.70 -6.88 9.09
CA ASP A 28 -5.12 -7.21 9.27
C ASP A 28 -6.02 -6.42 8.33
N GLU A 29 -5.70 -5.15 8.08
CA GLU A 29 -6.42 -4.27 7.18
C GLU A 29 -5.64 -4.10 5.86
N TRP A 30 -5.65 -5.14 5.09
CA TRP A 30 -4.97 -5.20 3.79
C TRP A 30 -5.30 -3.98 2.91
N TRP A 31 -4.28 -3.23 2.48
CA TRP A 31 -4.36 -2.14 1.51
C TRP A 31 -5.04 -0.84 1.96
N ILE A 32 -5.26 -0.60 3.20
CA ILE A 32 -5.78 0.67 3.75
C ILE A 32 -7.02 1.26 3.01
N ASN A 33 -7.55 0.59 2.02
CA ASN A 33 -8.75 1.03 1.31
C ASN A 33 -10.01 0.88 2.15
N TYR A 34 -10.08 -0.12 3.00
CA TYR A 34 -11.25 -0.34 3.84
C TYR A 34 -11.48 0.81 4.83
N PRO A 35 -10.49 1.25 5.64
CA PRO A 35 -10.65 2.41 6.51
C PRO A 35 -10.97 3.71 5.76
N VAL A 36 -10.37 3.92 4.59
CA VAL A 36 -10.67 5.09 3.74
C VAL A 36 -12.14 5.08 3.31
N TYR A 37 -12.61 3.93 2.86
CA TYR A 37 -14.00 3.80 2.42
C TYR A 37 -14.99 3.95 3.58
N GLN A 38 -14.69 3.39 4.75
CA GLN A 38 -15.51 3.59 5.94
C GLN A 38 -15.59 5.06 6.34
N ALA A 39 -14.48 5.78 6.37
CA ALA A 39 -14.47 7.22 6.64
C ALA A 39 -15.39 7.98 5.69
N TYR A 40 -15.30 7.70 4.40
CA TYR A 40 -16.15 8.28 3.38
C TYR A 40 -17.64 7.97 3.62
N LEU A 41 -18.00 6.71 3.84
CA LEU A 41 -19.39 6.30 4.09
C LEU A 41 -20.00 6.97 5.32
N LYS A 42 -19.18 7.27 6.32
CA LYS A 42 -19.60 7.97 7.54
C LYS A 42 -19.65 9.50 7.39
N GLY A 43 -19.26 10.01 6.22
CA GLY A 43 -19.31 11.43 5.87
C GLY A 43 -18.11 12.24 6.37
N ALA A 44 -17.02 11.60 6.72
CA ALA A 44 -15.74 12.28 6.94
C ALA A 44 -15.25 12.94 5.65
N VAL A 45 -14.52 14.05 5.77
CA VAL A 45 -13.92 14.74 4.63
C VAL A 45 -12.59 14.16 4.20
N GLY A 46 -12.00 13.30 5.00
CA GLY A 46 -10.78 12.56 4.69
C GLY A 46 -10.31 11.71 5.85
N LEU A 47 -9.36 10.81 5.56
CA LEU A 47 -8.70 9.95 6.52
C LEU A 47 -7.23 10.33 6.64
N ILE A 48 -6.72 10.38 7.87
CA ILE A 48 -5.29 10.38 8.18
C ILE A 48 -4.96 8.99 8.71
N ALA A 49 -4.20 8.22 7.95
CA ALA A 49 -3.79 6.88 8.29
C ALA A 49 -2.42 6.88 8.97
N VAL A 50 -2.33 6.18 10.08
CA VAL A 50 -1.08 5.97 10.83
C VAL A 50 -0.82 4.49 10.88
N GLN A 51 0.23 4.02 10.23
CA GLN A 51 0.57 2.62 10.35
C GLN A 51 1.22 2.35 11.70
N THR A 52 0.54 1.62 12.53
CA THR A 52 1.00 1.24 13.86
C THR A 52 1.55 -0.17 13.92
N GLN A 53 1.08 -1.04 13.03
CA GLN A 53 1.50 -2.44 12.92
C GLN A 53 1.53 -2.86 11.45
N GLY A 54 2.25 -3.94 11.18
CA GLY A 54 2.40 -4.47 9.84
C GLY A 54 3.26 -5.72 9.80
N TYR A 55 3.83 -6.01 8.64
CA TYR A 55 4.68 -7.18 8.42
C TYR A 55 6.11 -7.00 8.94
N ALA A 56 6.55 -5.77 9.10
CA ALA A 56 7.87 -5.42 9.60
C ALA A 56 7.78 -4.32 10.65
N GLU A 57 8.82 -4.21 11.44
CA GLU A 57 9.01 -3.06 12.32
C GLU A 57 9.29 -1.81 11.47
N ILE A 58 8.63 -0.72 11.83
CA ILE A 58 8.69 0.53 11.07
C ILE A 58 9.28 1.61 11.95
N ASP A 59 10.23 2.37 11.42
CA ASP A 59 10.74 3.57 12.08
C ASP A 59 9.54 4.49 12.44
N PRO A 60 9.44 4.96 13.67
CA PRO A 60 8.33 5.82 14.08
C PRO A 60 8.24 7.14 13.31
N ARG A 61 9.31 7.56 12.65
CA ARG A 61 9.35 8.76 11.80
C ARG A 61 9.03 8.47 10.34
N ALA A 62 8.98 7.20 9.94
CA ALA A 62 8.68 6.85 8.56
C ALA A 62 7.23 7.21 8.23
N LEU A 63 7.07 7.83 7.07
CA LEU A 63 5.77 7.91 6.42
C LEU A 63 5.48 6.55 5.82
N ASN A 64 4.40 5.97 6.24
CA ASN A 64 3.98 4.74 5.66
C ASN A 64 3.06 5.01 4.49
N ALA A 65 3.66 5.07 3.36
CA ALA A 65 2.99 5.41 2.12
C ALA A 65 2.38 4.20 1.44
N GLN A 66 2.08 3.16 2.16
CA GLN A 66 1.48 2.05 1.48
C GLN A 66 0.07 2.40 1.07
N ASP A 67 -0.15 2.22 -0.20
CA ASP A 67 -1.42 2.17 -0.91
C ASP A 67 -2.62 2.67 -0.12
N ILE A 68 -2.60 3.96 0.19
CA ILE A 68 -3.81 4.62 0.60
C ILE A 68 -4.69 4.66 -0.64
N ALA A 69 -5.20 3.50 -1.00
CA ALA A 69 -6.10 3.37 -2.12
C ALA A 69 -7.50 3.69 -1.65
N GLY A 70 -8.04 4.76 -2.16
CA GLY A 70 -9.44 5.13 -1.99
C GLY A 70 -10.01 5.57 -3.31
N PRO A 71 -11.33 5.67 -3.42
CA PRO A 71 -11.93 6.31 -4.56
C PRO A 71 -11.47 7.78 -4.62
N GLU A 72 -11.43 8.36 -5.81
CA GLU A 72 -10.97 9.74 -6.05
C GLU A 72 -11.65 10.80 -5.15
N TYR A 73 -12.84 10.49 -4.69
CA TYR A 73 -13.66 11.36 -3.84
C TYR A 73 -13.47 11.13 -2.32
N ALA A 74 -12.56 10.24 -1.94
CA ALA A 74 -12.27 9.92 -0.55
C ALA A 74 -10.80 10.24 -0.24
N PRO A 75 -10.46 11.48 0.09
CA PRO A 75 -9.09 11.87 0.39
C PRO A 75 -8.52 11.08 1.57
N ALA A 76 -7.29 10.62 1.41
CA ALA A 76 -6.55 9.94 2.46
C ALA A 76 -5.08 10.39 2.47
N PHE A 77 -4.50 10.45 3.67
CA PHE A 77 -3.15 10.93 3.92
C PHE A 77 -2.45 9.99 4.87
N SER A 78 -1.15 9.88 4.73
CA SER A 78 -0.31 9.13 5.65
C SER A 78 0.40 10.10 6.61
N LEU A 79 0.47 9.71 7.87
CA LEU A 79 1.20 10.45 8.90
C LEU A 79 2.13 9.49 9.64
N SER A 80 3.32 9.97 10.04
CA SER A 80 4.23 9.18 10.85
C SER A 80 3.65 8.86 12.23
N ARG A 81 4.07 7.76 12.86
CA ARG A 81 3.65 7.45 14.23
C ARG A 81 4.07 8.54 15.21
N GLN A 82 5.26 9.11 14.99
CA GLN A 82 5.78 10.18 15.83
C GLN A 82 4.90 11.43 15.77
N ASP A 83 4.53 11.88 14.57
CA ASP A 83 3.69 13.07 14.41
C ASP A 83 2.26 12.81 14.86
N ALA A 84 1.75 11.60 14.61
CA ALA A 84 0.44 11.21 15.06
C ALA A 84 0.31 11.11 16.57
N SER A 85 1.38 10.79 17.30
CA SER A 85 1.36 10.71 18.76
C SER A 85 0.95 12.05 19.38
N TYR A 86 1.43 13.16 18.83
CA TYR A 86 1.06 14.49 19.28
C TYR A 86 -0.45 14.75 19.10
N LEU A 87 -1.02 14.39 17.96
CA LEU A 87 -2.46 14.54 17.73
C LEU A 87 -3.29 13.64 18.63
N LYS A 88 -2.80 12.43 18.90
CA LYS A 88 -3.48 11.49 19.80
C LYS A 88 -3.45 11.97 21.23
N GLU A 89 -2.34 12.51 21.69
CA GLU A 89 -2.23 13.09 23.03
C GLU A 89 -3.25 14.24 23.24
N LEU A 90 -3.48 15.05 22.21
CA LEU A 90 -4.49 16.10 22.25
C LEU A 90 -5.92 15.57 22.24
N LEU A 91 -6.18 14.49 21.46
CA LEU A 91 -7.54 13.96 21.26
C LEU A 91 -7.94 12.93 22.30
N CYS A 92 -6.99 12.14 22.78
CA CYS A 92 -7.20 10.98 23.66
C CYS A 92 -6.00 10.85 24.60
N PRO A 93 -5.81 11.77 25.57
CA PRO A 93 -4.70 11.67 26.51
C PRO A 93 -4.75 10.36 27.30
N GLU A 94 -3.58 9.81 27.61
CA GLU A 94 -3.47 8.57 28.40
C GLU A 94 -4.07 8.72 29.81
N ASP A 95 -3.96 9.90 30.40
CA ASP A 95 -4.55 10.20 31.69
C ASP A 95 -6.04 10.58 31.54
N PRO A 96 -6.97 9.74 31.99
CA PRO A 96 -8.40 10.02 31.90
C PRO A 96 -8.85 11.22 32.73
N ALA A 97 -8.01 11.72 33.65
CA ALA A 97 -8.30 12.91 34.43
C ALA A 97 -8.04 14.22 33.64
N VAL A 98 -7.32 14.13 32.56
CA VAL A 98 -7.05 15.29 31.68
C VAL A 98 -8.27 15.53 30.79
N SER A 99 -8.85 16.72 30.92
CA SER A 99 -9.92 17.15 30.00
C SER A 99 -9.36 17.36 28.61
N HIS A 100 -9.96 16.73 27.60
CA HIS A 100 -9.54 16.85 26.21
C HIS A 100 -10.71 17.29 25.32
N PRO A 101 -10.41 17.98 24.21
CA PRO A 101 -11.43 18.35 23.23
C PRO A 101 -11.90 17.11 22.43
N SER A 102 -13.14 17.13 22.01
CA SER A 102 -13.67 16.10 21.09
C SER A 102 -13.12 16.21 19.67
N SER A 103 -12.46 17.31 19.35
CA SER A 103 -11.80 17.58 18.06
C SER A 103 -10.75 18.66 18.20
N VAL A 104 -9.76 18.61 17.34
CA VAL A 104 -8.68 19.59 17.21
C VAL A 104 -8.76 20.18 15.82
N ALA A 105 -8.56 21.50 15.70
CA ALA A 105 -8.49 22.15 14.41
C ALA A 105 -7.10 21.88 13.79
N VAL A 106 -7.10 21.41 12.55
CA VAL A 106 -5.90 21.21 11.75
C VAL A 106 -6.04 21.95 10.42
N GLU A 107 -4.95 22.47 9.91
CA GLU A 107 -4.86 22.99 8.56
C GLU A 107 -4.20 21.94 7.68
N LEU A 108 -4.90 21.52 6.63
CA LEU A 108 -4.39 20.60 5.64
C LEU A 108 -4.32 21.31 4.30
N ASN A 109 -3.12 21.39 3.74
CA ASN A 109 -2.92 21.93 2.40
C ASN A 109 -2.31 20.84 1.51
N ALA A 110 -3.13 20.27 0.65
CA ALA A 110 -2.74 19.22 -0.28
C ALA A 110 -3.44 19.40 -1.61
N SER A 111 -2.73 19.06 -2.68
CA SER A 111 -3.30 18.99 -4.02
C SER A 111 -2.88 17.70 -4.68
N SER A 112 -3.81 17.04 -5.35
CA SER A 112 -3.55 15.87 -6.15
C SER A 112 -4.44 15.84 -7.37
N TRP A 113 -4.02 15.13 -8.39
CA TRP A 113 -4.82 14.90 -9.58
C TRP A 113 -4.60 13.48 -10.08
N VAL A 114 -5.59 12.97 -10.80
CA VAL A 114 -5.52 11.66 -11.42
C VAL A 114 -5.28 11.84 -12.91
N GLU A 115 -4.16 11.35 -13.42
CA GLU A 115 -3.90 11.29 -14.84
C GLU A 115 -4.38 9.96 -15.42
N ARG A 116 -5.42 10.02 -16.23
CA ARG A 116 -5.96 8.85 -16.92
C ARG A 116 -5.26 8.63 -18.25
N ASN A 117 -5.31 7.40 -18.74
CA ASN A 117 -4.78 7.00 -20.05
C ASN A 117 -3.27 7.24 -20.23
N ARG A 118 -2.50 7.20 -19.15
CA ARG A 118 -1.04 7.14 -19.25
C ARG A 118 -0.62 5.79 -19.81
N PRO A 119 0.33 5.76 -20.76
CA PRO A 119 0.88 4.49 -21.24
C PRO A 119 1.65 3.80 -20.12
N ALA A 120 1.40 2.52 -19.98
CA ALA A 120 2.20 1.61 -19.17
C ALA A 120 2.80 0.53 -20.07
N TYR A 121 3.93 0.00 -19.69
CA TYR A 121 4.67 -0.96 -20.52
C TYR A 121 4.92 -2.24 -19.74
N ASN A 122 4.73 -3.37 -20.40
CA ASN A 122 5.25 -4.65 -19.95
C ASN A 122 6.53 -4.96 -20.74
N ILE A 123 7.55 -5.42 -20.03
CA ILE A 123 8.79 -5.89 -20.65
C ILE A 123 8.72 -7.41 -20.65
N THR A 124 8.74 -8.02 -21.84
CA THR A 124 8.62 -9.46 -21.97
C THR A 124 9.85 -10.06 -22.66
N GLY A 125 10.24 -11.23 -22.18
CA GLY A 125 11.32 -12.00 -22.79
C GLY A 125 10.99 -13.50 -22.77
N TYR A 126 11.63 -14.26 -23.63
CA TYR A 126 11.35 -15.68 -23.77
C TYR A 126 12.65 -16.49 -23.88
N LEU A 127 12.73 -17.57 -23.11
CA LEU A 127 13.68 -18.66 -23.33
C LEU A 127 12.89 -19.81 -23.96
N PRO A 128 13.07 -20.08 -25.28
CA PRO A 128 12.29 -21.06 -26.00
C PRO A 128 12.46 -22.47 -25.44
N GLY A 129 11.36 -23.19 -25.31
CA GLY A 129 11.35 -24.60 -24.93
C GLY A 129 11.36 -25.52 -26.14
N THR A 130 11.87 -26.75 -25.97
CA THR A 130 11.92 -27.75 -27.06
C THR A 130 10.55 -28.26 -27.47
N ALA A 131 9.56 -28.30 -26.55
CA ALA A 131 8.22 -28.77 -26.82
C ALA A 131 7.43 -27.83 -27.76
N ALA A 132 7.82 -26.57 -27.89
CA ALA A 132 7.19 -25.62 -28.80
C ALA A 132 7.32 -26.07 -30.27
N SER A 133 8.44 -26.71 -30.64
CA SER A 133 8.61 -27.30 -31.97
C SER A 133 7.74 -28.53 -32.23
N GLU A 134 7.18 -29.12 -31.18
CA GLU A 134 6.27 -30.27 -31.21
C GLU A 134 4.80 -29.81 -31.18
N GLY A 135 4.53 -28.50 -31.17
CA GLY A 135 3.19 -27.93 -31.10
C GLY A 135 2.63 -27.82 -29.67
N ASP A 136 3.48 -27.95 -28.66
CA ASP A 136 3.10 -27.77 -27.25
C ASP A 136 3.43 -26.34 -26.80
N ASP A 137 2.44 -25.47 -26.78
CA ASP A 137 2.56 -24.04 -26.48
C ASP A 137 2.54 -23.72 -24.96
N ARG A 138 2.59 -24.73 -24.10
CA ARG A 138 2.63 -24.48 -22.65
C ARG A 138 3.90 -23.74 -22.28
N MET A 139 3.75 -22.80 -21.34
CA MET A 139 4.88 -22.00 -20.85
C MET A 139 4.88 -21.88 -19.33
N ILE A 140 6.04 -21.58 -18.79
CA ILE A 140 6.25 -21.20 -17.41
C ILE A 140 6.42 -19.68 -17.41
N LEU A 141 5.56 -18.97 -16.71
CA LEU A 141 5.64 -17.52 -16.58
C LEU A 141 6.33 -17.15 -15.25
N LEU A 142 7.38 -16.35 -15.33
CA LEU A 142 7.99 -15.64 -14.20
C LEU A 142 7.60 -14.17 -14.34
N SER A 143 6.90 -13.65 -13.34
CA SER A 143 6.33 -12.30 -13.39
C SER A 143 6.72 -11.51 -12.16
N ALA A 144 7.05 -10.24 -12.36
CA ALA A 144 7.32 -9.26 -11.31
C ALA A 144 7.05 -7.86 -11.84
N HIS A 145 6.62 -6.93 -11.00
CA HIS A 145 6.56 -5.53 -11.41
C HIS A 145 7.91 -4.83 -11.21
N TYR A 146 8.27 -3.87 -12.07
CA TYR A 146 9.59 -3.23 -12.05
C TYR A 146 9.60 -1.82 -11.46
N ASP A 147 8.45 -1.30 -11.10
CA ASP A 147 8.35 -0.10 -10.30
C ASP A 147 8.59 -0.39 -8.81
N SER A 148 8.95 0.61 -8.06
CA SER A 148 9.27 0.48 -6.64
C SER A 148 8.69 1.63 -5.84
N TYR A 149 8.48 1.39 -4.55
CA TYR A 149 8.16 2.43 -3.60
C TYR A 149 9.43 3.20 -3.21
N PHE A 150 9.50 4.48 -3.52
CA PHE A 150 10.64 5.34 -3.22
C PHE A 150 11.98 4.74 -3.71
N ASP A 151 12.96 4.63 -2.83
CA ASP A 151 14.25 3.98 -3.06
C ASP A 151 14.25 2.49 -2.65
N GLY A 152 13.07 1.90 -2.50
CA GLY A 152 12.91 0.51 -2.07
C GLY A 152 13.37 -0.49 -3.11
N PHE A 153 13.90 -1.61 -2.67
CA PHE A 153 14.37 -2.69 -3.54
C PHE A 153 13.50 -3.94 -3.46
N GLN A 154 12.95 -4.23 -2.27
CA GLN A 154 12.32 -5.53 -2.02
C GLN A 154 11.07 -5.75 -2.87
N ASP A 155 10.19 -4.77 -2.93
CA ASP A 155 8.91 -4.83 -3.61
C ASP A 155 8.92 -3.94 -4.87
N ASP A 156 9.10 -4.43 -6.11
CA ASP A 156 9.32 -5.86 -6.42
C ASP A 156 10.65 -6.06 -7.18
N ASN A 157 11.58 -5.10 -7.11
CA ASN A 157 12.87 -5.14 -7.81
C ASN A 157 13.74 -6.35 -7.39
N CYS A 158 13.52 -6.87 -6.18
CA CYS A 158 14.16 -8.10 -5.75
C CYS A 158 13.70 -9.28 -6.63
N ALA A 159 12.41 -9.43 -6.86
CA ALA A 159 11.87 -10.48 -7.72
C ALA A 159 12.29 -10.29 -9.18
N VAL A 160 12.35 -9.05 -9.67
CA VAL A 160 12.93 -8.75 -11.00
C VAL A 160 14.36 -9.25 -11.09
N SER A 161 15.21 -8.92 -10.10
CA SER A 161 16.61 -9.33 -10.07
C SER A 161 16.77 -10.86 -10.00
N MET A 162 15.93 -11.53 -9.20
CA MET A 162 15.92 -12.99 -9.11
C MET A 162 15.51 -13.63 -10.45
N THR A 163 14.50 -13.09 -11.11
CA THR A 163 14.04 -13.56 -12.42
C THR A 163 15.14 -13.49 -13.45
N PHE A 164 15.86 -12.36 -13.55
CA PHE A 164 17.01 -12.23 -14.43
C PHE A 164 18.14 -13.19 -14.06
N GLY A 165 18.42 -13.37 -12.77
CA GLY A 165 19.41 -14.32 -12.28
C GLY A 165 19.11 -15.76 -12.68
N ILE A 166 17.86 -16.18 -12.57
CA ILE A 166 17.39 -17.51 -12.98
C ILE A 166 17.58 -17.70 -14.49
N ILE A 167 17.09 -16.77 -15.30
CA ILE A 167 17.20 -16.87 -16.76
C ILE A 167 18.67 -16.88 -17.19
N LYS A 168 19.49 -16.01 -16.62
CA LYS A 168 20.92 -16.00 -16.92
C LYS A 168 21.59 -17.32 -16.58
N ALA A 169 21.32 -17.89 -15.42
CA ALA A 169 21.88 -19.17 -15.01
C ALA A 169 21.48 -20.31 -15.94
N LEU A 170 20.23 -20.35 -16.40
CA LEU A 170 19.74 -21.33 -17.36
C LEU A 170 20.49 -21.18 -18.72
N ILE A 171 20.65 -19.97 -19.21
CA ILE A 171 21.37 -19.70 -20.48
C ILE A 171 22.85 -20.09 -20.33
N ASP A 172 23.53 -19.65 -19.27
CA ASP A 172 24.96 -19.89 -19.07
C ASP A 172 25.26 -21.39 -18.90
N SER A 173 24.33 -22.15 -18.32
CA SER A 173 24.48 -23.62 -18.17
C SER A 173 24.23 -24.39 -19.48
N GLY A 174 23.74 -23.75 -20.51
CA GLY A 174 23.31 -24.40 -21.75
C GLY A 174 22.05 -25.25 -21.60
N TYR A 175 21.28 -25.05 -20.50
CA TYR A 175 20.06 -25.80 -20.26
C TYR A 175 18.99 -25.51 -21.31
N GLN A 176 18.44 -26.58 -21.87
CA GLN A 176 17.33 -26.51 -22.82
C GLN A 176 16.03 -26.86 -22.09
N PRO A 177 15.16 -25.87 -21.79
CA PRO A 177 13.90 -26.15 -21.11
C PRO A 177 12.96 -26.93 -22.03
N ARG A 178 12.12 -27.78 -21.46
CA ARG A 178 11.07 -28.45 -22.22
C ARG A 178 9.99 -27.46 -22.65
N TYR A 179 9.51 -26.64 -21.70
CA TYR A 179 8.52 -25.61 -21.95
C TYR A 179 9.18 -24.24 -22.05
N THR A 180 8.65 -23.38 -22.89
CA THR A 180 9.11 -21.98 -22.97
C THR A 180 9.01 -21.31 -21.61
N ILE A 181 10.07 -20.67 -21.17
CA ILE A 181 10.05 -19.81 -19.99
C ILE A 181 9.86 -18.37 -20.47
N ALA A 182 8.73 -17.78 -20.07
CA ALA A 182 8.41 -16.40 -20.34
C ALA A 182 8.70 -15.56 -19.09
N VAL A 183 9.22 -14.36 -19.28
CA VAL A 183 9.37 -13.34 -18.24
C VAL A 183 8.54 -12.12 -18.60
N CYS A 184 7.89 -11.53 -17.59
CA CYS A 184 7.06 -10.33 -17.77
C CYS A 184 7.10 -9.45 -16.52
#